data_702193a297f6223f1a64c003313b01d8
#
_entry.id   702193a297f6223f1a64c003313b01d8
#
_cell.length_a   1.000
_cell.length_b   1.000
_cell.length_c   1.000
_cell.angle_alpha   90.00
_cell.angle_beta   90.00
_cell.angle_gamma   90.00
#
_symmetry.space_group_name_H-M   'P 1'
#
loop_
_entity.id
_entity.type
_entity.pdbx_description
1 polymer ?
#
loop_
_entity_poly.entity_id
_entity_poly.type
_entity_poly.pdbx_seq_one_letter_code
_entity_poly.pdbx_strand_id
1 'polypeptide(L)'
;VSTSTKKTQTRFLRRGISKILWVPDLNDPKYPSRREITDAFGLTDAVSDIEGWALENDPIETPDMGSTFNSSIPGNDKAENSSLTFYEDRFSDAIEQQLPKGAKGYVVLLRKGDLPGSRSVDVFPVQVATRAATYSTGNEAAKFKVDFTITDEPSLDRPVPQAQHRPLPDEDCDDGHGHDHHDAGHDGDHVDVTVVSTTKSKTEATVREHDVDEG
;
A
#
# COMPACT_ATOMS: atom_id res chain seq x y z
N VAL A 1 -16.71 -38.20 -18.65
CA VAL A 1 -16.49 -36.98 -19.44
C VAL A 1 -16.07 -35.90 -18.43
N SER A 2 -14.76 -35.61 -18.40
CA SER A 2 -14.20 -34.57 -17.53
C SER A 2 -14.42 -33.21 -18.20
N THR A 3 -15.37 -32.43 -17.71
CA THR A 3 -15.59 -31.05 -18.15
C THR A 3 -14.50 -30.17 -17.54
N SER A 4 -13.46 -29.91 -18.35
CA SER A 4 -12.44 -28.90 -18.01
C SER A 4 -13.11 -27.53 -18.08
N THR A 5 -13.41 -26.96 -16.92
CA THR A 5 -13.91 -25.59 -16.82
C THR A 5 -12.75 -24.65 -17.16
N LYS A 6 -12.77 -24.12 -18.38
CA LYS A 6 -11.80 -23.12 -18.85
C LYS A 6 -11.95 -21.87 -17.96
N LYS A 7 -11.03 -21.70 -17.00
CA LYS A 7 -11.00 -20.53 -16.12
C LYS A 7 -10.71 -19.30 -16.99
N THR A 8 -11.72 -18.43 -17.14
CA THR A 8 -11.57 -17.18 -17.87
C THR A 8 -10.53 -16.31 -17.13
N GLN A 9 -9.41 -16.05 -17.79
CA GLN A 9 -8.39 -15.15 -17.25
C GLN A 9 -8.85 -13.70 -17.44
N THR A 10 -9.09 -13.01 -16.35
CA THR A 10 -9.41 -11.58 -16.37
C THR A 10 -8.09 -10.79 -16.40
N ARG A 11 -7.86 -10.07 -17.51
CA ARG A 11 -6.74 -9.13 -17.66
C ARG A 11 -7.12 -7.80 -17.03
N PHE A 12 -6.15 -7.12 -16.41
CA PHE A 12 -6.36 -5.81 -15.79
C PHE A 12 -5.19 -4.88 -16.06
N LEU A 13 -5.45 -3.57 -15.94
CA LEU A 13 -4.41 -2.54 -15.95
C LEU A 13 -3.89 -2.35 -14.52
N ARG A 14 -2.58 -2.29 -14.34
CA ARG A 14 -1.97 -2.03 -13.02
C ARG A 14 -2.26 -0.62 -12.50
N ARG A 15 -2.36 0.35 -13.41
CA ARG A 15 -2.68 1.74 -13.07
C ARG A 15 -4.06 1.82 -12.37
N GLY A 16 -4.10 2.49 -11.22
CA GLY A 16 -5.33 2.59 -10.40
C GLY A 16 -5.63 1.36 -9.53
N ILE A 17 -4.86 0.27 -9.66
CA ILE A 17 -5.05 -0.97 -8.89
C ILE A 17 -3.82 -1.26 -8.03
N SER A 18 -2.63 -1.31 -8.63
CA SER A 18 -1.40 -1.59 -7.89
C SER A 18 -1.09 -0.47 -6.90
N LYS A 19 -0.54 -0.84 -5.74
CA LYS A 19 -0.11 0.12 -4.73
C LYS A 19 1.39 0.04 -4.54
N ILE A 20 2.01 1.17 -4.30
CA ILE A 20 3.43 1.34 -4.00
C ILE A 20 3.51 2.00 -2.64
N LEU A 21 4.19 1.34 -1.71
CA LEU A 21 4.26 1.76 -0.33
C LEU A 21 5.73 1.83 0.10
N TRP A 22 6.04 2.79 0.96
CA TRP A 22 7.31 2.89 1.65
C TRP A 22 7.14 2.53 3.12
N VAL A 23 7.97 1.62 3.61
CA VAL A 23 7.99 1.21 5.00
C VAL A 23 9.42 1.36 5.52
N PRO A 24 9.66 2.24 6.51
CA PRO A 24 11.00 2.44 7.04
C PRO A 24 11.57 1.20 7.73
N ASP A 25 10.73 0.43 8.39
CA ASP A 25 11.12 -0.77 9.13
C ASP A 25 10.05 -1.85 9.06
N LEU A 26 10.46 -3.09 8.84
CA LEU A 26 9.61 -4.29 8.83
C LEU A 26 10.18 -5.32 9.79
N ASN A 27 9.32 -5.89 10.63
CA ASN A 27 9.73 -6.97 11.52
C ASN A 27 10.16 -8.23 10.77
N ASP A 28 9.40 -8.57 9.72
CA ASP A 28 9.73 -9.69 8.83
C ASP A 28 9.50 -9.28 7.36
N PRO A 29 10.56 -9.03 6.58
CA PRO A 29 10.44 -8.69 5.17
C PRO A 29 9.78 -9.78 4.31
N LYS A 30 9.79 -11.04 4.78
CA LYS A 30 9.16 -12.15 4.06
C LYS A 30 7.65 -12.18 4.27
N TYR A 31 7.18 -11.70 5.41
CA TYR A 31 5.77 -11.75 5.79
C TYR A 31 5.35 -10.43 6.47
N PRO A 32 5.23 -9.33 5.71
CA PRO A 32 4.78 -8.07 6.29
C PRO A 32 3.41 -8.24 6.93
N SER A 33 3.23 -7.70 8.13
CA SER A 33 1.96 -7.75 8.83
C SER A 33 0.93 -6.81 8.20
N ARG A 34 -0.35 -7.05 8.49
CA ARG A 34 -1.42 -6.18 8.02
C ARG A 34 -1.26 -4.74 8.53
N ARG A 35 -0.81 -4.59 9.76
CA ARG A 35 -0.59 -3.29 10.38
C ARG A 35 0.52 -2.52 9.66
N GLU A 36 1.64 -3.15 9.39
CA GLU A 36 2.76 -2.53 8.67
C GLU A 36 2.36 -2.04 7.28
N ILE A 37 1.53 -2.82 6.55
CA ILE A 37 0.99 -2.39 5.25
C ILE A 37 0.01 -1.22 5.39
N THR A 38 -0.79 -1.20 6.45
CA THR A 38 -1.80 -0.14 6.66
C THR A 38 -1.14 1.16 7.12
N ASP A 39 -0.12 1.07 7.97
CA ASP A 39 0.62 2.23 8.51
C ASP A 39 1.72 2.72 7.54
N ALA A 40 1.94 2.01 6.42
CA ALA A 40 2.94 2.35 5.42
C ALA A 40 2.66 3.70 4.74
N PHE A 41 3.71 4.40 4.37
CA PHE A 41 3.59 5.64 3.61
C PHE A 41 3.25 5.34 2.15
N GLY A 42 2.10 5.83 1.67
CA GLY A 42 1.61 5.63 0.30
C GLY A 42 2.37 6.50 -0.69
N LEU A 43 3.03 5.85 -1.66
CA LEU A 43 3.72 6.55 -2.77
C LEU A 43 2.91 6.55 -4.06
N THR A 44 1.87 5.73 -4.14
CA THR A 44 1.16 5.39 -5.38
C THR A 44 0.70 6.58 -6.19
N ASP A 45 0.10 7.57 -5.53
CA ASP A 45 -0.59 8.69 -6.21
C ASP A 45 0.39 9.68 -6.83
N ALA A 46 1.61 9.74 -6.31
CA ALA A 46 2.64 10.65 -6.81
C ALA A 46 3.58 10.01 -7.85
N VAL A 47 3.59 8.67 -7.96
CA VAL A 47 4.47 7.97 -8.91
C VAL A 47 4.00 8.20 -10.34
N SER A 48 4.89 8.75 -11.18
CA SER A 48 4.68 8.92 -12.62
C SER A 48 5.27 7.77 -13.43
N ASP A 49 6.37 7.17 -12.96
CA ASP A 49 7.04 6.07 -13.64
C ASP A 49 7.78 5.15 -12.65
N ILE A 50 7.97 3.88 -13.05
CA ILE A 50 8.60 2.83 -12.25
C ILE A 50 9.49 1.99 -13.15
N GLU A 51 10.77 1.88 -12.81
CA GLU A 51 11.78 1.13 -13.57
C GLU A 51 12.53 0.16 -12.66
N GLY A 52 13.01 -0.94 -13.24
CA GLY A 52 13.67 -2.02 -12.51
C GLY A 52 12.67 -2.84 -11.67
N TRP A 53 13.01 -3.13 -10.43
CA TRP A 53 12.21 -3.92 -9.48
C TRP A 53 12.07 -5.39 -9.92
N ALA A 54 13.16 -5.93 -10.50
CA ALA A 54 13.28 -7.31 -10.94
C ALA A 54 14.57 -7.92 -10.45
N LEU A 55 14.57 -9.25 -10.36
CA LEU A 55 15.79 -10.05 -10.25
C LEU A 55 16.13 -10.59 -11.62
N GLU A 56 17.38 -10.46 -12.03
CA GLU A 56 17.96 -11.11 -13.19
C GLU A 56 18.83 -12.27 -12.73
N ASN A 57 18.78 -13.36 -13.47
CA ASN A 57 19.69 -14.48 -13.28
C ASN A 57 20.82 -14.39 -14.29
N ASP A 58 22.08 -14.51 -13.83
CA ASP A 58 23.27 -14.54 -14.67
C ASP A 58 23.63 -16.00 -14.95
N PRO A 59 23.24 -16.59 -16.10
CA PRO A 59 23.41 -18.01 -16.37
C PRO A 59 24.88 -18.37 -16.56
N ILE A 60 25.26 -19.56 -16.09
CA ILE A 60 26.58 -20.12 -16.26
C ILE A 60 26.54 -21.06 -17.45
N GLU A 61 27.33 -20.77 -18.50
CA GLU A 61 27.46 -21.64 -19.64
C GLU A 61 28.25 -22.93 -19.28
N THR A 62 27.74 -24.06 -19.74
CA THR A 62 28.35 -25.38 -19.51
C THR A 62 28.54 -26.10 -20.85
N PRO A 63 29.45 -25.58 -21.73
CA PRO A 63 29.71 -26.23 -23.00
C PRO A 63 30.41 -27.60 -22.80
N ASP A 64 30.05 -28.59 -23.60
CA ASP A 64 30.69 -29.91 -23.62
C ASP A 64 31.20 -30.26 -25.01
N MET A 65 32.16 -31.19 -25.09
CA MET A 65 32.77 -31.61 -26.36
C MET A 65 31.88 -32.55 -27.18
N GLY A 66 30.79 -33.03 -26.61
CA GLY A 66 29.89 -33.99 -27.25
C GLY A 66 28.74 -33.38 -28.04
N SER A 67 28.55 -32.06 -27.89
CA SER A 67 27.44 -31.33 -28.48
C SER A 67 27.89 -30.00 -29.10
N THR A 68 27.24 -29.61 -30.19
CA THR A 68 27.36 -28.25 -30.73
C THR A 68 26.42 -27.26 -30.08
N PHE A 69 25.57 -27.71 -29.13
CA PHE A 69 24.66 -26.88 -28.35
C PHE A 69 25.31 -26.49 -27.02
N ASN A 70 25.37 -25.19 -26.75
CA ASN A 70 25.85 -24.71 -25.48
C ASN A 70 24.70 -24.78 -24.46
N SER A 71 24.82 -25.71 -23.52
CA SER A 71 23.92 -25.76 -22.36
C SER A 71 24.31 -24.71 -21.34
N SER A 72 23.33 -24.26 -20.54
CA SER A 72 23.55 -23.36 -19.42
C SER A 72 22.77 -23.81 -18.21
N ILE A 73 23.29 -23.50 -17.05
CA ILE A 73 22.60 -23.69 -15.75
C ILE A 73 22.33 -22.32 -15.13
N PRO A 74 21.26 -22.19 -14.28
CA PRO A 74 21.03 -20.97 -13.52
C PRO A 74 22.26 -20.62 -12.68
N GLY A 75 22.70 -19.37 -12.75
CA GLY A 75 23.79 -18.83 -11.93
C GLY A 75 23.27 -17.96 -10.78
N ASN A 76 24.02 -16.92 -10.44
CA ASN A 76 23.67 -16.01 -9.37
C ASN A 76 22.52 -15.07 -9.77
N ASP A 77 21.63 -14.80 -8.84
CA ASP A 77 20.63 -13.77 -8.99
C ASP A 77 21.21 -12.39 -8.70
N LYS A 78 20.85 -11.43 -9.50
CA LYS A 78 21.28 -10.04 -9.42
C LYS A 78 20.07 -9.13 -9.42
N ALA A 79 20.05 -8.16 -8.52
CA ALA A 79 19.03 -7.14 -8.52
C ALA A 79 19.36 -6.04 -9.54
N GLU A 80 18.38 -5.63 -10.33
CA GLU A 80 18.52 -4.47 -11.21
C GLU A 80 18.54 -3.15 -10.42
N ASN A 81 19.09 -2.12 -11.04
CA ASN A 81 18.93 -0.75 -10.54
C ASN A 81 17.47 -0.35 -10.62
N SER A 82 16.88 -0.05 -9.48
CA SER A 82 15.47 0.28 -9.37
C SER A 82 15.26 1.76 -9.15
N SER A 83 14.23 2.32 -9.75
CA SER A 83 13.92 3.72 -9.59
C SER A 83 12.42 3.99 -9.57
N LEU A 84 12.04 5.07 -8.91
CA LEU A 84 10.72 5.66 -8.93
C LEU A 84 10.83 7.12 -9.34
N THR A 85 10.01 7.52 -10.29
CA THR A 85 9.87 8.92 -10.69
C THR A 85 8.56 9.46 -10.13
N PHE A 86 8.64 10.58 -9.42
CA PHE A 86 7.51 11.22 -8.77
C PHE A 86 7.15 12.53 -9.45
N TYR A 87 5.88 12.90 -9.40
CA TYR A 87 5.47 14.28 -9.63
C TYR A 87 5.87 15.12 -8.42
N GLU A 88 6.45 16.30 -8.69
CA GLU A 88 6.82 17.25 -7.65
C GLU A 88 5.60 18.07 -7.25
N ASP A 89 5.33 18.15 -5.95
CA ASP A 89 4.26 18.98 -5.41
C ASP A 89 4.86 20.35 -5.00
N ARG A 90 4.24 21.43 -5.44
CA ARG A 90 4.71 22.79 -5.16
C ARG A 90 4.60 23.18 -3.68
N PHE A 91 3.67 22.57 -2.96
CA PHE A 91 3.30 22.97 -1.61
C PHE A 91 3.62 21.91 -0.53
N SER A 92 4.04 20.72 -0.94
CA SER A 92 4.32 19.60 -0.06
C SER A 92 5.64 18.93 -0.45
N ASP A 93 6.49 18.70 0.52
CA ASP A 93 7.74 17.94 0.41
C ASP A 93 7.70 16.62 1.19
N ALA A 94 6.48 16.08 1.38
CA ALA A 94 6.26 14.89 2.21
C ALA A 94 7.03 13.66 1.71
N ILE A 95 7.11 13.45 0.39
CA ILE A 95 7.84 12.33 -0.20
C ILE A 95 9.34 12.51 -0.03
N GLU A 96 9.81 13.73 -0.28
CA GLU A 96 11.23 14.08 -0.15
C GLU A 96 11.75 13.93 1.28
N GLN A 97 10.89 14.20 2.27
CA GLN A 97 11.19 14.00 3.69
C GLN A 97 11.26 12.52 4.06
N GLN A 98 10.43 11.66 3.44
CA GLN A 98 10.46 10.21 3.67
C GLN A 98 11.62 9.52 2.95
N LEU A 99 12.08 10.07 1.82
CA LEU A 99 13.11 9.48 0.97
C LEU A 99 14.37 10.35 0.87
N PRO A 100 15.03 10.74 2.01
CA PRO A 100 16.30 11.44 1.94
C PRO A 100 17.39 10.49 1.42
N LYS A 101 18.42 11.05 0.79
CA LYS A 101 19.57 10.27 0.34
C LYS A 101 20.17 9.47 1.49
N GLY A 102 20.37 8.16 1.26
CA GLY A 102 20.91 7.23 2.24
C GLY A 102 19.88 6.60 3.17
N ALA A 103 18.59 7.01 3.10
CA ALA A 103 17.53 6.35 3.85
C ALA A 103 17.45 4.87 3.50
N LYS A 104 17.29 4.04 4.51
CA LYS A 104 17.08 2.60 4.40
C LYS A 104 15.62 2.27 4.72
N GLY A 105 15.08 1.28 4.08
CA GLY A 105 13.72 0.82 4.29
C GLY A 105 13.31 -0.19 3.24
N TYR A 106 12.00 -0.32 3.07
CA TYR A 106 11.40 -1.31 2.20
C TYR A 106 10.41 -0.63 1.24
N VAL A 107 10.53 -0.97 -0.04
CA VAL A 107 9.49 -0.66 -1.02
C VAL A 107 8.61 -1.89 -1.16
N VAL A 108 7.32 -1.73 -0.84
CA VAL A 108 6.33 -2.80 -0.92
C VAL A 108 5.41 -2.54 -2.10
N LEU A 109 5.39 -3.47 -3.04
CA LEU A 109 4.56 -3.42 -4.24
C LEU A 109 3.39 -4.38 -4.10
N LEU A 110 2.17 -3.86 -4.05
CA LEU A 110 0.95 -4.65 -4.11
C LEU A 110 0.46 -4.72 -5.55
N ARG A 111 0.95 -5.72 -6.32
CA ARG A 111 0.74 -5.80 -7.79
C ARG A 111 -0.73 -5.88 -8.22
N LYS A 112 -1.58 -6.49 -7.41
CA LYS A 112 -3.03 -6.65 -7.65
C LYS A 112 -3.88 -5.79 -6.72
N GLY A 113 -3.26 -4.76 -6.12
CA GLY A 113 -3.89 -3.97 -5.08
C GLY A 113 -3.98 -4.72 -3.75
N ASP A 114 -4.70 -4.13 -2.82
CA ASP A 114 -4.84 -4.65 -1.47
C ASP A 114 -5.99 -5.69 -1.40
N LEU A 115 -5.73 -6.87 -1.99
CA LEU A 115 -6.64 -8.02 -1.99
C LEU A 115 -6.14 -9.06 -1.00
N PRO A 116 -6.73 -9.19 0.20
CA PRO A 116 -6.32 -10.15 1.21
C PRO A 116 -6.24 -11.58 0.68
N GLY A 117 -5.14 -12.26 0.99
CA GLY A 117 -4.88 -13.63 0.54
C GLY A 117 -4.37 -13.77 -0.90
N SER A 118 -4.37 -12.71 -1.71
CA SER A 118 -3.77 -12.77 -3.05
C SER A 118 -2.24 -12.80 -2.95
N ARG A 119 -1.60 -13.68 -3.72
CA ARG A 119 -0.13 -13.73 -3.81
C ARG A 119 0.35 -12.65 -4.79
N SER A 120 0.55 -11.45 -4.30
CA SER A 120 0.86 -10.28 -5.12
C SER A 120 1.66 -9.20 -4.38
N VAL A 121 2.21 -9.52 -3.22
CA VAL A 121 3.10 -8.62 -2.47
C VAL A 121 4.54 -8.94 -2.85
N ASP A 122 5.26 -7.92 -3.28
CA ASP A 122 6.69 -7.97 -3.48
C ASP A 122 7.34 -6.93 -2.54
N VAL A 123 8.33 -7.36 -1.77
CA VAL A 123 9.02 -6.56 -0.78
C VAL A 123 10.48 -6.44 -1.17
N PHE A 124 10.93 -5.23 -1.39
CA PHE A 124 12.31 -4.93 -1.77
C PHE A 124 13.02 -4.17 -0.63
N PRO A 125 14.01 -4.79 0.03
CA PRO A 125 14.89 -4.10 0.95
C PRO A 125 15.77 -3.13 0.17
N VAL A 126 15.70 -1.83 0.46
CA VAL A 126 16.38 -0.82 -0.35
C VAL A 126 17.06 0.27 0.48
N GLN A 127 18.02 0.91 -0.16
CA GLN A 127 18.59 2.16 0.29
C GLN A 127 18.46 3.21 -0.82
N VAL A 128 18.05 4.42 -0.45
CA VAL A 128 18.00 5.56 -1.37
C VAL A 128 19.41 5.95 -1.78
N ALA A 129 19.76 5.75 -3.05
CA ALA A 129 21.08 6.04 -3.58
C ALA A 129 21.19 7.51 -4.01
N THR A 130 20.27 7.96 -4.88
CA THR A 130 20.25 9.34 -5.36
C THR A 130 18.82 9.88 -5.43
N ARG A 131 18.71 11.19 -5.38
CA ARG A 131 17.49 11.94 -5.68
C ARG A 131 17.87 13.11 -6.57
N ALA A 132 17.24 13.19 -7.73
CA ALA A 132 17.52 14.22 -8.73
C ALA A 132 16.22 14.79 -9.30
N ALA A 133 16.08 16.11 -9.27
CA ALA A 133 14.99 16.79 -9.96
C ALA A 133 15.22 16.74 -11.47
N THR A 134 14.14 16.60 -12.23
CA THR A 134 14.17 16.63 -13.68
C THR A 134 13.71 18.01 -14.15
N TYR A 135 14.60 18.71 -14.85
CA TYR A 135 14.30 20.03 -15.38
C TYR A 135 13.94 19.94 -16.87
N SER A 136 12.77 20.47 -17.24
CA SER A 136 12.32 20.55 -18.62
C SER A 136 11.82 21.97 -18.92
N THR A 137 12.04 22.42 -20.14
CA THR A 137 11.47 23.68 -20.67
C THR A 137 10.15 23.44 -21.41
N GLY A 138 9.73 22.17 -21.54
CA GLY A 138 8.48 21.77 -22.18
C GLY A 138 7.26 21.97 -21.31
N ASN A 139 6.10 21.71 -21.88
CA ASN A 139 4.82 21.76 -21.16
C ASN A 139 4.54 20.43 -20.44
N GLU A 140 5.35 20.12 -19.43
CA GLU A 140 5.24 18.90 -18.62
C GLU A 140 5.22 19.24 -17.13
N ALA A 141 4.61 18.35 -16.35
CA ALA A 141 4.65 18.46 -14.91
C ALA A 141 6.08 18.31 -14.39
N ALA A 142 6.44 19.06 -13.35
CA ALA A 142 7.70 18.91 -12.65
C ALA A 142 7.80 17.50 -12.04
N LYS A 143 8.99 16.90 -12.11
CA LYS A 143 9.26 15.54 -11.63
C LYS A 143 10.62 15.47 -10.97
N PHE A 144 10.76 14.51 -10.05
CA PHE A 144 12.05 14.10 -9.55
C PHE A 144 12.15 12.57 -9.55
N LYS A 145 13.36 12.08 -9.76
CA LYS A 145 13.68 10.66 -9.79
C LYS A 145 14.43 10.29 -8.53
N VAL A 146 14.04 9.17 -7.93
CA VAL A 146 14.74 8.56 -6.81
C VAL A 146 15.25 7.21 -7.27
N ASP A 147 16.57 7.03 -7.21
CA ASP A 147 17.21 5.75 -7.50
C ASP A 147 17.43 4.99 -6.19
N PHE A 148 17.16 3.70 -6.23
CA PHE A 148 17.26 2.80 -5.10
C PHE A 148 18.30 1.71 -5.40
N THR A 149 19.09 1.37 -4.40
CA THR A 149 19.92 0.17 -4.41
C THR A 149 19.23 -0.89 -3.59
N ILE A 150 18.98 -2.05 -4.17
CA ILE A 150 18.46 -3.21 -3.45
C ILE A 150 19.60 -3.78 -2.62
N THR A 151 19.40 -3.86 -1.29
CA THR A 151 20.46 -4.16 -0.32
C THR A 151 20.46 -5.60 0.15
N ASP A 152 19.38 -6.33 -0.06
CA ASP A 152 19.22 -7.74 0.33
C ASP A 152 18.23 -8.44 -0.62
N GLU A 153 18.09 -9.76 -0.49
CA GLU A 153 17.22 -10.58 -1.33
C GLU A 153 15.75 -10.14 -1.21
N PRO A 154 15.10 -9.74 -2.32
CA PRO A 154 13.69 -9.37 -2.32
C PRO A 154 12.78 -10.55 -2.05
N SER A 155 11.69 -10.28 -1.37
CA SER A 155 10.65 -11.27 -1.08
C SER A 155 9.50 -11.11 -2.07
N LEU A 156 9.40 -12.04 -3.02
CA LEU A 156 8.44 -11.94 -4.13
C LEU A 156 7.23 -12.87 -3.92
N ASP A 157 6.10 -12.53 -4.57
CA ASP A 157 4.88 -13.33 -4.61
C ASP A 157 4.30 -13.71 -3.24
N ARG A 158 4.44 -12.85 -2.24
CA ARG A 158 3.88 -13.09 -0.91
C ARG A 158 2.37 -12.83 -0.87
N PRO A 159 1.65 -13.51 0.01
CA PRO A 159 0.23 -13.26 0.18
C PRO A 159 0.01 -11.90 0.85
N VAL A 160 -0.98 -11.15 0.38
CA VAL A 160 -1.47 -9.97 1.10
C VAL A 160 -2.05 -10.41 2.43
N PRO A 161 -1.57 -9.89 3.58
CA PRO A 161 -2.06 -10.31 4.88
C PRO A 161 -3.54 -9.95 5.05
N GLN A 162 -4.27 -10.85 5.70
CA GLN A 162 -5.67 -10.62 6.04
C GLN A 162 -5.78 -9.61 7.18
N ALA A 163 -6.87 -8.86 7.22
CA ALA A 163 -7.20 -8.08 8.38
C ALA A 163 -7.34 -9.05 9.58
N GLN A 164 -6.63 -8.77 10.66
CA GLN A 164 -6.87 -9.50 11.89
C GLN A 164 -8.30 -9.17 12.34
N HIS A 165 -9.18 -10.15 12.30
CA HIS A 165 -10.47 -10.03 12.94
C HIS A 165 -10.21 -9.94 14.45
N ARG A 166 -10.26 -8.75 15.02
CA ARG A 166 -10.29 -8.59 16.48
C ARG A 166 -11.63 -9.18 16.90
N PRO A 167 -11.67 -10.30 17.67
CA PRO A 167 -12.91 -10.72 18.28
C PRO A 167 -13.46 -9.52 19.06
N LEU A 168 -14.71 -9.20 18.85
CA LEU A 168 -15.41 -8.29 19.74
C LEU A 168 -15.23 -8.85 21.16
N PRO A 169 -14.90 -8.03 22.17
CA PRO A 169 -14.93 -8.51 23.53
C PRO A 169 -16.32 -9.11 23.73
N ASP A 170 -16.34 -10.37 24.19
CA ASP A 170 -17.58 -11.04 24.54
C ASP A 170 -18.29 -10.08 25.49
N GLU A 171 -19.44 -9.57 25.08
CA GLU A 171 -20.34 -8.89 26.00
C GLU A 171 -20.70 -9.97 27.01
N ASP A 172 -20.14 -9.88 28.20
CA ASP A 172 -20.51 -10.73 29.33
C ASP A 172 -22.02 -10.61 29.49
N CYS A 173 -22.72 -11.59 28.93
CA CYS A 173 -24.11 -11.82 29.29
C CYS A 173 -24.10 -12.24 30.77
N ASP A 174 -24.21 -11.25 31.63
CA ASP A 174 -24.49 -11.46 33.05
C ASP A 174 -25.89 -12.07 33.16
N ASP A 175 -25.92 -13.41 33.07
CA ASP A 175 -27.10 -14.22 33.39
C ASP A 175 -27.32 -14.17 34.90
N GLY A 176 -27.76 -13.01 35.36
CA GLY A 176 -28.27 -12.80 36.72
C GLY A 176 -29.57 -13.61 36.96
N HIS A 177 -29.44 -14.90 37.22
CA HIS A 177 -30.51 -15.67 37.87
C HIS A 177 -30.73 -15.13 39.28
N GLY A 178 -31.74 -14.28 39.43
CA GLY A 178 -32.31 -13.88 40.72
C GLY A 178 -33.80 -14.17 40.75
N HIS A 179 -34.19 -15.30 41.30
CA HIS A 179 -35.57 -15.52 41.80
C HIS A 179 -35.85 -14.51 42.88
N ASP A 180 -37.01 -13.83 42.85
CA ASP A 180 -38.05 -13.98 43.86
C ASP A 180 -39.18 -12.95 43.68
N HIS A 181 -40.37 -13.47 43.92
CA HIS A 181 -41.70 -12.98 44.09
C HIS A 181 -41.88 -11.55 44.68
N HIS A 182 -42.87 -10.84 44.22
CA HIS A 182 -44.11 -10.34 44.82
C HIS A 182 -44.64 -9.08 44.12
N ASP A 183 -45.78 -9.24 43.49
CA ASP A 183 -47.07 -8.57 43.64
C ASP A 183 -47.16 -7.01 43.82
N ALA A 184 -48.20 -6.53 43.15
CA ALA A 184 -48.90 -5.23 43.30
C ALA A 184 -48.56 -4.07 42.36
N GLY A 185 -49.49 -3.92 41.44
CA GLY A 185 -49.92 -2.85 40.59
C GLY A 185 -49.54 -1.42 40.88
N HIS A 186 -49.33 -0.67 39.81
CA HIS A 186 -49.94 0.65 39.63
C HIS A 186 -49.72 1.17 38.20
N ASP A 187 -50.77 1.79 37.68
CA ASP A 187 -50.83 2.51 36.41
C ASP A 187 -49.81 3.64 36.29
N GLY A 188 -49.37 3.94 35.06
CA GLY A 188 -48.73 5.22 34.82
C GLY A 188 -47.90 5.32 33.55
N ASP A 189 -48.53 5.87 32.52
CA ASP A 189 -48.01 6.65 31.39
C ASP A 189 -46.75 6.23 30.62
N HIS A 190 -47.03 5.81 29.43
CA HIS A 190 -46.14 5.62 28.31
C HIS A 190 -45.69 6.98 27.76
N VAL A 191 -44.44 7.35 27.93
CA VAL A 191 -43.82 8.47 27.22
C VAL A 191 -42.77 7.87 26.23
N ASP A 192 -43.13 7.89 24.97
CA ASP A 192 -42.29 7.52 23.88
C ASP A 192 -41.29 8.62 23.58
N VAL A 193 -40.02 8.42 23.87
CA VAL A 193 -38.95 9.35 23.51
C VAL A 193 -38.18 8.83 22.30
N THR A 194 -38.60 9.33 21.15
CA THR A 194 -37.85 9.15 19.90
C THR A 194 -36.63 10.06 19.87
N VAL A 195 -35.44 9.50 20.01
CA VAL A 195 -34.20 10.25 19.81
C VAL A 195 -33.83 10.25 18.33
N VAL A 196 -34.08 11.37 17.66
CA VAL A 196 -33.60 11.67 16.34
C VAL A 196 -32.26 12.39 16.43
N SER A 197 -31.16 11.71 16.14
CA SER A 197 -29.87 12.36 16.02
C SER A 197 -29.63 12.83 14.58
N THR A 198 -29.80 14.13 14.35
CA THR A 198 -29.43 14.78 13.10
C THR A 198 -28.20 15.63 13.32
N THR A 199 -27.04 15.15 12.84
CA THR A 199 -25.82 15.97 12.81
C THR A 199 -25.66 16.52 11.39
N LYS A 200 -26.00 17.78 11.19
CA LYS A 200 -25.71 18.56 10.00
C LYS A 200 -24.78 19.69 10.39
N SER A 201 -23.49 19.57 10.12
CA SER A 201 -22.56 20.70 10.20
C SER A 201 -22.51 21.39 8.84
N LYS A 202 -23.07 22.58 8.80
CA LYS A 202 -22.99 23.52 7.69
C LYS A 202 -21.97 24.60 8.07
N THR A 203 -20.81 24.62 7.42
CA THR A 203 -19.83 25.69 7.54
C THR A 203 -20.16 26.74 6.49
N GLU A 204 -20.65 27.89 6.93
CA GLU A 204 -20.80 29.07 6.10
C GLU A 204 -19.47 29.84 6.07
N ALA A 205 -18.92 30.01 4.85
CA ALA A 205 -17.81 30.92 4.61
C ALA A 205 -18.35 32.34 4.38
N THR A 206 -18.00 33.25 5.29
CA THR A 206 -18.31 34.68 5.14
C THR A 206 -17.26 35.33 4.28
N VAL A 207 -17.62 35.73 3.07
CA VAL A 207 -16.83 36.61 2.22
C VAL A 207 -17.00 38.04 2.74
N ARG A 208 -15.89 38.68 3.13
CA ARG A 208 -15.83 40.13 3.36
C ARG A 208 -15.26 40.78 2.12
N GLU A 209 -16.12 41.50 1.42
CA GLU A 209 -15.71 42.51 0.44
C GLU A 209 -15.00 43.65 1.17
N HIS A 210 -13.83 44.02 0.68
CA HIS A 210 -13.14 45.23 1.08
C HIS A 210 -13.24 46.20 -0.10
N ASP A 211 -14.09 47.24 0.08
CA ASP A 211 -14.13 48.39 -0.75
C ASP A 211 -12.80 49.16 -0.59
N VAL A 212 -12.16 49.44 -1.72
CA VAL A 212 -11.03 50.36 -1.81
C VAL A 212 -11.56 51.64 -2.47
N ASP A 213 -11.71 52.66 -1.64
CA ASP A 213 -12.04 54.02 -2.08
C ASP A 213 -10.78 54.71 -2.56
N GLU A 214 -10.96 55.52 -3.62
CA GLU A 214 -9.93 56.30 -4.31
C GLU A 214 -9.48 57.51 -3.47
N GLY A 215 -8.16 57.83 -3.59
CA GLY A 215 -7.57 59.04 -3.09
C GLY A 215 -6.14 59.23 -3.64
#